data_77ab72c25e9baa31d7b3170ab1e3ce37
#
_entry.id   77ab72c25e9baa31d7b3170ab1e3ce37
#
_cell.length_a   1.000
_cell.length_b   1.000
_cell.length_c   1.000
_cell.angle_alpha   90.00
_cell.angle_beta   90.00
_cell.angle_gamma   90.00
#
_symmetry.space_group_name_H-M   'P 1'
#
loop_
_entity.id
_entity.type
_entity.pdbx_description
1 polymer ?
#
loop_
_entity_poly.entity_id
_entity_poly.type
_entity_poly.pdbx_seq_one_letter_code
_entity_poly.pdbx_strand_id
1 'polypeptide(L)'
;MNLNQYIDHTLLKPEASKDQVVKLIEEAKEYNFASVCINPTWVKLAAEMLATSNVKVCTVIGFPLGATTPEVKAFETTNAIKNGADEVDMVINIGALKSGDLDLVERDIRAVVEASCDKLVKVIIETCLLTDDEKVSACQFAQRAGADFVKTSTGFSTGGATVADIALMRKTVGPVMGVKASGGARSFEDAQAFIDAGATRIGTSSGVAIMKGEHASGNY
;
A
#
# COMPACT_ATOMS: atom_id res chain seq x y z
N MET A 1 5.48 21.20 -5.76
CA MET A 1 4.84 19.86 -5.64
C MET A 1 4.24 19.74 -4.23
N ASN A 2 3.01 19.27 -4.09
CA ASN A 2 2.40 19.05 -2.76
C ASN A 2 2.76 17.64 -2.28
N LEU A 3 3.98 17.45 -1.74
CA LEU A 3 4.51 16.15 -1.33
C LEU A 3 3.58 15.43 -0.31
N ASN A 4 2.91 16.17 0.56
CA ASN A 4 1.96 15.61 1.53
C ASN A 4 0.88 14.76 0.88
N GLN A 5 0.42 15.11 -0.33
CA GLN A 5 -0.60 14.35 -1.06
C GLN A 5 -0.08 13.04 -1.70
N TYR A 6 1.23 12.80 -1.63
CA TYR A 6 1.84 11.52 -2.01
C TYR A 6 1.96 10.55 -0.82
N ILE A 7 1.78 11.03 0.43
CA ILE A 7 2.09 10.24 1.63
C ILE A 7 0.87 9.48 2.14
N ASP A 8 1.00 8.15 2.22
CA ASP A 8 0.19 7.28 3.06
C ASP A 8 0.92 7.11 4.40
N HIS A 9 0.45 7.83 5.44
CA HIS A 9 1.06 7.79 6.76
C HIS A 9 0.74 6.46 7.44
N THR A 10 1.76 5.63 7.70
CA THR A 10 1.59 4.19 7.89
C THR A 10 2.02 3.70 9.27
N LEU A 11 1.17 2.90 9.92
CA LEU A 11 1.48 2.17 11.14
C LEU A 11 0.81 0.79 11.11
N LEU A 12 1.61 -0.25 10.82
CA LEU A 12 1.14 -1.63 10.63
C LEU A 12 1.74 -2.62 11.63
N LYS A 13 2.53 -2.15 12.61
CA LYS A 13 3.08 -3.02 13.65
C LYS A 13 1.97 -3.73 14.42
N PRO A 14 2.07 -5.04 14.67
CA PRO A 14 1.02 -5.79 15.34
C PRO A 14 0.78 -5.32 16.78
N GLU A 15 1.80 -4.79 17.43
CA GLU A 15 1.75 -4.24 18.79
C GLU A 15 1.31 -2.76 18.86
N ALA A 16 0.94 -2.15 17.73
CA ALA A 16 0.52 -0.75 17.71
C ALA A 16 -0.71 -0.52 18.60
N SER A 17 -0.56 0.33 19.60
CA SER A 17 -1.64 0.67 20.53
C SER A 17 -2.63 1.67 19.92
N LYS A 18 -3.82 1.76 20.52
CA LYS A 18 -4.84 2.75 20.13
C LYS A 18 -4.28 4.18 20.16
N ASP A 19 -3.50 4.55 21.19
CA ASP A 19 -2.96 5.90 21.32
C ASP A 19 -1.96 6.22 20.19
N GLN A 20 -1.17 5.24 19.77
CA GLN A 20 -0.27 5.41 18.63
C GLN A 20 -1.03 5.59 17.31
N VAL A 21 -2.13 4.87 17.13
CA VAL A 21 -3.00 5.01 15.95
C VAL A 21 -3.71 6.36 15.95
N VAL A 22 -4.23 6.82 17.10
CA VAL A 22 -4.83 8.15 17.25
C VAL A 22 -3.82 9.23 16.90
N LYS A 23 -2.59 9.15 17.42
CA LYS A 23 -1.51 10.09 17.09
C LYS A 23 -1.23 10.12 15.59
N LEU A 24 -1.12 8.95 14.94
CA LEU A 24 -0.92 8.86 13.50
C LEU A 24 -2.02 9.58 12.70
N ILE A 25 -3.28 9.40 13.13
CA ILE A 25 -4.45 10.03 12.48
C ILE A 25 -4.40 11.56 12.64
N GLU A 26 -4.05 12.05 13.83
CA GLU A 26 -3.93 13.50 14.09
C GLU A 26 -2.79 14.11 13.27
N GLU A 27 -1.63 13.48 13.19
CA GLU A 27 -0.53 13.87 12.33
C GLU A 27 -0.97 13.93 10.85
N ALA A 28 -1.69 12.90 10.37
CA ALA A 28 -2.17 12.88 8.99
C ALA A 28 -3.15 14.02 8.69
N LYS A 29 -4.00 14.41 9.65
CA LYS A 29 -4.89 15.58 9.52
C LYS A 29 -4.09 16.89 9.49
N GLU A 30 -3.16 17.05 10.40
CA GLU A 30 -2.32 18.26 10.54
C GLU A 30 -1.55 18.53 9.23
N TYR A 31 -0.93 17.49 8.66
CA TYR A 31 -0.14 17.61 7.42
C TYR A 31 -0.96 17.43 6.15
N ASN A 32 -2.26 17.12 6.27
CA ASN A 32 -3.15 16.84 5.16
C ASN A 32 -2.57 15.78 4.21
N PHE A 33 -2.16 14.62 4.75
CA PHE A 33 -1.63 13.50 3.98
C PHE A 33 -2.72 12.86 3.09
N ALA A 34 -2.30 12.07 2.09
CA ALA A 34 -3.24 11.37 1.22
C ALA A 34 -4.10 10.38 1.99
N SER A 35 -3.48 9.59 2.85
CA SER A 35 -4.19 8.61 3.70
C SER A 35 -3.44 8.32 5.01
N VAL A 36 -4.15 7.68 5.95
CA VAL A 36 -3.54 6.82 6.97
C VAL A 36 -3.61 5.38 6.49
N CYS A 37 -2.54 4.58 6.72
CA CYS A 37 -2.52 3.16 6.41
C CYS A 37 -2.31 2.35 7.70
N ILE A 38 -3.32 1.58 8.09
CA ILE A 38 -3.43 0.96 9.42
C ILE A 38 -3.96 -0.48 9.31
N ASN A 39 -3.78 -1.26 10.38
CA ASN A 39 -4.34 -2.61 10.46
C ASN A 39 -5.89 -2.58 10.49
N PRO A 40 -6.57 -3.61 9.96
CA PRO A 40 -8.03 -3.65 9.79
C PRO A 40 -8.84 -3.37 11.07
N THR A 41 -8.33 -3.79 12.23
CA THR A 41 -8.99 -3.58 13.53
C THR A 41 -9.22 -2.09 13.86
N TRP A 42 -8.44 -1.18 13.29
CA TRP A 42 -8.48 0.27 13.56
C TRP A 42 -9.30 1.08 12.54
N VAL A 43 -9.78 0.44 11.47
CA VAL A 43 -10.48 1.13 10.36
C VAL A 43 -11.67 1.92 10.85
N LYS A 44 -12.53 1.33 11.69
CA LYS A 44 -13.72 2.02 12.22
C LYS A 44 -13.35 3.27 13.03
N LEU A 45 -12.35 3.18 13.90
CA LEU A 45 -11.84 4.32 14.66
C LEU A 45 -11.33 5.43 13.74
N ALA A 46 -10.53 5.07 12.74
CA ALA A 46 -9.99 6.04 11.79
C ALA A 46 -11.09 6.70 10.95
N ALA A 47 -12.07 5.94 10.48
CA ALA A 47 -13.20 6.47 9.72
C ALA A 47 -14.02 7.48 10.56
N GLU A 48 -14.26 7.21 11.83
CA GLU A 48 -14.93 8.13 12.74
C GLU A 48 -14.10 9.42 12.95
N MET A 49 -12.80 9.30 13.19
CA MET A 49 -11.92 10.46 13.43
C MET A 49 -11.65 11.31 12.18
N LEU A 50 -11.75 10.72 10.99
CA LEU A 50 -11.49 11.36 9.70
C LEU A 50 -12.78 11.79 8.95
N ALA A 51 -13.96 11.62 9.55
CA ALA A 51 -15.24 11.86 8.90
C ALA A 51 -15.41 13.28 8.28
N THR A 52 -14.71 14.27 8.81
CA THR A 52 -14.72 15.66 8.31
C THR A 52 -13.39 16.07 7.66
N SER A 53 -12.50 15.10 7.37
CA SER A 53 -11.20 15.31 6.77
C SER A 53 -11.16 14.84 5.32
N ASN A 54 -10.21 15.35 4.54
CA ASN A 54 -9.91 14.83 3.19
C ASN A 54 -8.98 13.62 3.21
N VAL A 55 -8.35 13.33 4.36
CA VAL A 55 -7.44 12.19 4.54
C VAL A 55 -8.21 10.89 4.43
N LYS A 56 -7.74 9.97 3.59
CA LYS A 56 -8.40 8.68 3.33
C LYS A 56 -8.02 7.64 4.37
N VAL A 57 -8.91 6.69 4.60
CA VAL A 57 -8.63 5.51 5.43
C VAL A 57 -8.20 4.37 4.52
N CYS A 58 -6.92 4.01 4.59
CA CYS A 58 -6.36 2.84 3.92
C CYS A 58 -6.10 1.72 4.94
N THR A 59 -6.36 0.48 4.54
CA THR A 59 -6.01 -0.70 5.33
C THR A 59 -5.41 -1.80 4.46
N VAL A 60 -5.01 -2.90 5.06
CA VAL A 60 -4.31 -4.01 4.38
C VAL A 60 -5.19 -5.26 4.34
N ILE A 61 -4.99 -6.08 3.29
CA ILE A 61 -5.77 -7.31 3.02
C ILE A 61 -4.82 -8.47 2.74
N GLY A 62 -5.06 -9.62 3.39
CA GLY A 62 -4.18 -10.79 3.28
C GLY A 62 -2.75 -10.51 3.74
N PHE A 63 -2.58 -9.61 4.67
CA PHE A 63 -1.30 -8.99 5.00
C PHE A 63 -0.66 -9.64 6.25
N PRO A 64 0.69 -9.80 6.31
CA PRO A 64 1.64 -9.41 5.25
C PRO A 64 1.99 -10.52 4.25
N LEU A 65 1.49 -11.75 4.42
CA LEU A 65 1.98 -12.94 3.71
C LEU A 65 1.33 -13.16 2.33
N GLY A 66 0.12 -12.65 2.09
CA GLY A 66 -0.63 -12.91 0.86
C GLY A 66 -1.09 -14.37 0.69
N ALA A 67 -0.87 -15.24 1.67
CA ALA A 67 -0.94 -16.70 1.56
C ALA A 67 -2.30 -17.29 1.95
N THR A 68 -3.33 -16.47 2.12
CA THR A 68 -4.70 -16.92 2.34
C THR A 68 -5.45 -17.08 1.01
N THR A 69 -6.68 -17.63 1.06
CA THR A 69 -7.48 -17.88 -0.16
C THR A 69 -8.13 -16.59 -0.68
N PRO A 70 -8.49 -16.53 -1.99
CA PRO A 70 -9.20 -15.39 -2.57
C PRO A 70 -10.51 -15.05 -1.84
N GLU A 71 -11.26 -16.07 -1.41
CA GLU A 71 -12.52 -15.89 -0.70
C GLU A 71 -12.32 -15.20 0.67
N VAL A 72 -11.24 -15.54 1.38
CA VAL A 72 -10.91 -14.92 2.66
C VAL A 72 -10.48 -13.47 2.45
N LYS A 73 -9.67 -13.16 1.43
CA LYS A 73 -9.30 -11.78 1.09
C LYS A 73 -10.52 -10.95 0.67
N ALA A 74 -11.43 -11.51 -0.12
CA ALA A 74 -12.69 -10.86 -0.49
C ALA A 74 -13.56 -10.54 0.74
N PHE A 75 -13.66 -11.48 1.68
CA PHE A 75 -14.40 -11.26 2.93
C PHE A 75 -13.74 -10.16 3.79
N GLU A 76 -12.42 -10.20 3.93
CA GLU A 76 -11.64 -9.18 4.66
C GLU A 76 -11.84 -7.79 4.03
N THR A 77 -11.80 -7.71 2.69
CA THR A 77 -12.06 -6.49 1.93
C THR A 77 -13.46 -5.94 2.20
N THR A 78 -14.49 -6.77 2.04
CA THR A 78 -15.89 -6.38 2.33
C THR A 78 -16.06 -5.87 3.76
N ASN A 79 -15.42 -6.53 4.72
CA ASN A 79 -15.45 -6.11 6.12
C ASN A 79 -14.75 -4.74 6.33
N ALA A 80 -13.58 -4.54 5.71
CA ALA A 80 -12.85 -3.28 5.79
C ALA A 80 -13.65 -2.11 5.21
N ILE A 81 -14.24 -2.28 4.02
CA ILE A 81 -15.08 -1.25 3.37
C ILE A 81 -16.31 -0.94 4.23
N LYS A 82 -17.00 -1.95 4.76
CA LYS A 82 -18.15 -1.77 5.65
C LYS A 82 -17.80 -0.98 6.91
N ASN A 83 -16.58 -1.10 7.40
CA ASN A 83 -16.08 -0.36 8.56
C ASN A 83 -15.57 1.05 8.21
N GLY A 84 -15.55 1.44 6.93
CA GLY A 84 -15.24 2.80 6.48
C GLY A 84 -13.87 2.96 5.82
N ALA A 85 -13.23 1.88 5.33
CA ALA A 85 -12.04 2.01 4.51
C ALA A 85 -12.38 2.63 3.14
N ASP A 86 -11.56 3.57 2.68
CA ASP A 86 -11.62 4.19 1.36
C ASP A 86 -10.69 3.50 0.36
N GLU A 87 -9.61 2.89 0.87
CA GLU A 87 -8.56 2.26 0.10
C GLU A 87 -8.13 0.95 0.76
N VAL A 88 -7.75 -0.05 -0.02
CA VAL A 88 -7.22 -1.32 0.47
C VAL A 88 -5.92 -1.69 -0.25
N ASP A 89 -4.91 -2.12 0.51
CA ASP A 89 -3.62 -2.61 0.02
C ASP A 89 -3.55 -4.12 0.24
N MET A 90 -3.83 -4.92 -0.80
CA MET A 90 -3.75 -6.37 -0.73
C MET A 90 -2.35 -6.89 -1.05
N VAL A 91 -1.98 -8.03 -0.50
CA VAL A 91 -0.77 -8.77 -0.89
C VAL A 91 -1.15 -9.89 -1.86
N ILE A 92 -0.41 -10.01 -2.99
CA ILE A 92 -0.61 -11.14 -3.92
C ILE A 92 -0.31 -12.48 -3.27
N ASN A 93 -0.83 -13.57 -3.85
CA ASN A 93 -0.35 -14.92 -3.48
C ASN A 93 1.01 -15.18 -4.13
N ILE A 94 2.08 -14.86 -3.39
CA ILE A 94 3.47 -14.99 -3.86
C ILE A 94 3.80 -16.46 -4.16
N GLY A 95 3.33 -17.39 -3.34
CA GLY A 95 3.55 -18.82 -3.53
C GLY A 95 2.93 -19.33 -4.84
N ALA A 96 1.74 -18.86 -5.19
CA ALA A 96 1.09 -19.18 -6.46
C ALA A 96 1.91 -18.64 -7.65
N LEU A 97 2.37 -17.38 -7.57
CA LEU A 97 3.22 -16.80 -8.61
C LEU A 97 4.51 -17.60 -8.81
N LYS A 98 5.20 -17.93 -7.72
CA LYS A 98 6.43 -18.75 -7.75
C LYS A 98 6.22 -20.16 -8.29
N SER A 99 5.04 -20.72 -8.12
CA SER A 99 4.66 -22.05 -8.61
C SER A 99 4.15 -22.04 -10.06
N GLY A 100 4.00 -20.85 -10.67
CA GLY A 100 3.44 -20.72 -12.02
C GLY A 100 1.92 -20.88 -12.09
N ASP A 101 1.22 -20.86 -10.94
CA ASP A 101 -0.26 -20.85 -10.90
C ASP A 101 -0.78 -19.41 -11.10
N LEU A 102 -0.64 -18.97 -12.34
CA LEU A 102 -0.95 -17.60 -12.73
C LEU A 102 -2.44 -17.29 -12.70
N ASP A 103 -3.28 -18.29 -12.93
CA ASP A 103 -4.74 -18.16 -12.84
C ASP A 103 -5.18 -17.88 -11.40
N LEU A 104 -4.54 -18.52 -10.43
CA LEU A 104 -4.80 -18.25 -9.03
C LEU A 104 -4.37 -16.82 -8.65
N VAL A 105 -3.22 -16.35 -9.13
CA VAL A 105 -2.75 -14.97 -8.87
C VAL A 105 -3.77 -13.95 -9.38
N GLU A 106 -4.25 -14.09 -10.60
CA GLU A 106 -5.23 -13.15 -11.17
C GLU A 106 -6.59 -13.22 -10.47
N ARG A 107 -7.09 -14.43 -10.18
CA ARG A 107 -8.34 -14.61 -9.42
C ARG A 107 -8.28 -14.01 -8.03
N ASP A 108 -7.15 -14.15 -7.35
CA ASP A 108 -6.91 -13.61 -6.02
C ASP A 108 -7.03 -12.08 -6.00
N ILE A 109 -6.39 -11.41 -6.96
CA ILE A 109 -6.49 -9.96 -7.11
C ILE A 109 -7.91 -9.53 -7.49
N ARG A 110 -8.51 -10.21 -8.46
CA ARG A 110 -9.87 -9.91 -8.94
C ARG A 110 -10.91 -10.04 -7.83
N ALA A 111 -10.79 -11.04 -6.97
CA ALA A 111 -11.69 -11.23 -5.84
C ALA A 111 -11.68 -10.03 -4.87
N VAL A 112 -10.53 -9.42 -4.66
CA VAL A 112 -10.40 -8.19 -3.84
C VAL A 112 -10.96 -6.98 -4.57
N VAL A 113 -10.66 -6.82 -5.86
CA VAL A 113 -11.18 -5.70 -6.68
C VAL A 113 -12.71 -5.73 -6.73
N GLU A 114 -13.32 -6.88 -6.98
CA GLU A 114 -14.78 -7.04 -6.97
C GLU A 114 -15.41 -6.75 -5.59
N ALA A 115 -14.75 -7.21 -4.52
CA ALA A 115 -15.22 -7.00 -3.15
C ALA A 115 -15.02 -5.55 -2.66
N SER A 116 -14.19 -4.76 -3.34
CA SER A 116 -13.92 -3.37 -2.94
C SER A 116 -15.06 -2.40 -3.24
N CYS A 117 -16.04 -2.79 -4.08
CA CYS A 117 -17.18 -1.94 -4.44
C CYS A 117 -16.75 -0.54 -4.91
N ASP A 118 -15.87 -0.48 -5.90
CA ASP A 118 -15.29 0.74 -6.49
C ASP A 118 -14.40 1.58 -5.54
N LYS A 119 -14.01 1.03 -4.39
CA LYS A 119 -12.96 1.61 -3.55
C LYS A 119 -11.59 1.25 -4.11
N LEU A 120 -10.63 2.15 -3.92
CA LEU A 120 -9.29 2.04 -4.49
C LEU A 120 -8.54 0.82 -3.96
N VAL A 121 -8.03 -0.01 -4.89
CA VAL A 121 -7.25 -1.22 -4.60
C VAL A 121 -5.80 -1.06 -5.04
N LYS A 122 -4.87 -1.29 -4.11
CA LYS A 122 -3.44 -1.36 -4.40
C LYS A 122 -2.95 -2.79 -4.20
N VAL A 123 -2.13 -3.27 -5.13
CA VAL A 123 -1.62 -4.64 -5.14
C VAL A 123 -0.15 -4.67 -4.74
N ILE A 124 0.14 -5.16 -3.55
CA ILE A 124 1.51 -5.36 -3.06
C ILE A 124 2.07 -6.61 -3.72
N ILE A 125 3.12 -6.44 -4.52
CA ILE A 125 3.77 -7.55 -5.22
C ILE A 125 4.96 -8.14 -4.46
N GLU A 126 5.47 -7.47 -3.42
CA GLU A 126 6.64 -7.83 -2.58
C GLU A 126 7.91 -8.01 -3.42
N THR A 127 8.38 -6.93 -4.01
CA THR A 127 9.45 -6.92 -5.03
C THR A 127 10.73 -7.64 -4.61
N CYS A 128 11.08 -7.59 -3.31
CA CYS A 128 12.30 -8.23 -2.81
C CYS A 128 12.30 -9.76 -2.89
N LEU A 129 11.15 -10.39 -3.11
CA LEU A 129 11.01 -11.84 -3.28
C LEU A 129 10.89 -12.27 -4.75
N LEU A 130 10.87 -11.33 -5.70
CA LEU A 130 10.56 -11.56 -7.10
C LEU A 130 11.75 -11.27 -8.01
N THR A 131 11.90 -12.06 -9.07
CA THR A 131 12.72 -11.70 -10.22
C THR A 131 12.06 -10.57 -11.01
N ASP A 132 12.80 -9.90 -11.92
CA ASP A 132 12.23 -8.81 -12.73
C ASP A 132 11.10 -9.30 -13.63
N ASP A 133 11.19 -10.51 -14.20
CA ASP A 133 10.12 -11.11 -15.01
C ASP A 133 8.87 -11.39 -14.15
N GLU A 134 9.02 -11.84 -12.92
CA GLU A 134 7.93 -12.04 -11.98
C GLU A 134 7.28 -10.71 -11.55
N LYS A 135 8.08 -9.65 -11.35
CA LYS A 135 7.56 -8.30 -11.06
C LYS A 135 6.71 -7.78 -12.22
N VAL A 136 7.20 -7.94 -13.47
CA VAL A 136 6.45 -7.59 -14.68
C VAL A 136 5.13 -8.37 -14.75
N SER A 137 5.19 -9.68 -14.55
CA SER A 137 4.00 -10.55 -14.57
C SER A 137 2.98 -10.14 -13.50
N ALA A 138 3.42 -9.92 -12.25
CA ALA A 138 2.54 -9.49 -11.16
C ALA A 138 1.86 -8.14 -11.45
N CYS A 139 2.60 -7.18 -12.01
CA CYS A 139 2.04 -5.89 -12.42
C CYS A 139 0.97 -6.04 -13.52
N GLN A 140 1.22 -6.92 -14.50
CA GLN A 140 0.25 -7.20 -15.57
C GLN A 140 -1.00 -7.90 -15.06
N PHE A 141 -0.88 -8.81 -14.06
CA PHE A 141 -2.04 -9.43 -13.42
C PHE A 141 -2.86 -8.40 -12.65
N ALA A 142 -2.20 -7.50 -11.91
CA ALA A 142 -2.90 -6.41 -11.22
C ALA A 142 -3.69 -5.53 -12.19
N GLN A 143 -3.11 -5.20 -13.33
CA GLN A 143 -3.76 -4.43 -14.39
C GLN A 143 -4.97 -5.14 -14.99
N ARG A 144 -4.82 -6.43 -15.36
CA ARG A 144 -5.92 -7.24 -15.93
C ARG A 144 -7.06 -7.48 -14.95
N ALA A 145 -6.72 -7.58 -13.66
CA ALA A 145 -7.72 -7.73 -12.60
C ALA A 145 -8.49 -6.43 -12.29
N GLY A 146 -8.03 -5.28 -12.81
CA GLY A 146 -8.70 -3.99 -12.62
C GLY A 146 -8.29 -3.24 -11.36
N ALA A 147 -7.11 -3.53 -10.79
CA ALA A 147 -6.59 -2.78 -9.66
C ALA A 147 -6.14 -1.36 -10.07
N ASP A 148 -6.18 -0.42 -9.13
CA ASP A 148 -5.83 0.99 -9.37
C ASP A 148 -4.34 1.25 -9.23
N PHE A 149 -3.65 0.49 -8.38
CA PHE A 149 -2.22 0.64 -8.08
C PHE A 149 -1.51 -0.71 -8.00
N VAL A 150 -0.22 -0.68 -8.35
CA VAL A 150 0.75 -1.66 -7.87
C VAL A 150 1.60 -1.06 -6.76
N LYS A 151 1.97 -1.84 -5.75
CA LYS A 151 2.77 -1.42 -4.60
C LYS A 151 3.97 -2.34 -4.44
N THR A 152 5.13 -1.77 -4.10
CA THR A 152 6.39 -2.52 -4.02
C THR A 152 6.40 -3.56 -2.91
N SER A 153 6.09 -3.17 -1.67
CA SER A 153 6.52 -3.94 -0.50
C SER A 153 5.54 -3.85 0.66
N THR A 154 5.53 -4.88 1.51
CA THR A 154 4.78 -4.89 2.78
C THR A 154 5.49 -4.10 3.88
N GLY A 155 6.81 -4.05 3.87
CA GLY A 155 7.64 -3.57 4.98
C GLY A 155 7.96 -4.66 6.03
N PHE A 156 7.46 -5.89 5.86
CA PHE A 156 7.65 -7.03 6.77
C PHE A 156 8.50 -8.15 6.18
N SER A 157 9.16 -7.90 5.05
CA SER A 157 10.08 -8.83 4.41
C SER A 157 11.52 -8.30 4.43
N THR A 158 12.39 -8.88 3.62
CA THR A 158 13.84 -8.60 3.62
C THR A 158 14.23 -7.30 2.94
N GLY A 159 13.32 -6.66 2.19
CA GLY A 159 13.59 -5.41 1.46
C GLY A 159 12.38 -4.51 1.32
N GLY A 160 12.63 -3.26 0.94
CA GLY A 160 11.63 -2.24 0.66
C GLY A 160 11.70 -1.78 -0.80
N ALA A 161 11.12 -0.61 -1.08
CA ALA A 161 11.14 0.01 -2.40
C ALA A 161 12.58 0.35 -2.85
N THR A 162 12.85 0.14 -4.13
CA THR A 162 14.06 0.63 -4.82
C THR A 162 13.67 1.48 -6.02
N VAL A 163 14.52 2.43 -6.40
CA VAL A 163 14.34 3.25 -7.62
C VAL A 163 14.19 2.36 -8.86
N ALA A 164 14.98 1.28 -8.94
CA ALA A 164 14.94 0.34 -10.06
C ALA A 164 13.59 -0.40 -10.15
N ASP A 165 13.07 -0.90 -9.03
CA ASP A 165 11.77 -1.59 -8.99
C ASP A 165 10.63 -0.64 -9.38
N ILE A 166 10.63 0.59 -8.86
CA ILE A 166 9.61 1.58 -9.18
C ILE A 166 9.64 1.93 -10.68
N ALA A 167 10.83 2.14 -11.25
CA ALA A 167 10.98 2.41 -12.69
C ALA A 167 10.48 1.22 -13.55
N LEU A 168 10.81 -0.02 -13.15
CA LEU A 168 10.32 -1.23 -13.82
C LEU A 168 8.79 -1.34 -13.75
N MET A 169 8.22 -1.15 -12.55
CA MET A 169 6.76 -1.18 -12.34
C MET A 169 6.07 -0.09 -13.16
N ARG A 170 6.57 1.14 -13.12
CA ARG A 170 6.03 2.26 -13.91
C ARG A 170 6.07 1.98 -15.41
N LYS A 171 7.20 1.46 -15.91
CA LYS A 171 7.33 1.06 -17.32
C LYS A 171 6.31 -0.02 -17.70
N THR A 172 6.05 -0.95 -16.79
CA THR A 172 5.14 -2.09 -17.05
C THR A 172 3.68 -1.66 -17.08
N VAL A 173 3.24 -0.86 -16.08
CA VAL A 173 1.82 -0.49 -15.96
C VAL A 173 1.43 0.77 -16.77
N GLY A 174 2.40 1.46 -17.37
CA GLY A 174 2.15 2.68 -18.14
C GLY A 174 1.80 3.89 -17.25
N PRO A 175 1.33 5.00 -17.83
CA PRO A 175 1.16 6.26 -17.11
C PRO A 175 -0.13 6.37 -16.27
N VAL A 176 -1.12 5.51 -16.51
CA VAL A 176 -2.47 5.65 -15.93
C VAL A 176 -2.57 4.98 -14.56
N MET A 177 -2.12 3.73 -14.44
CA MET A 177 -2.15 3.01 -13.19
C MET A 177 -1.17 3.60 -12.17
N GLY A 178 -1.57 3.70 -10.90
CA GLY A 178 -0.71 4.21 -9.84
C GLY A 178 0.45 3.26 -9.50
N VAL A 179 1.56 3.81 -9.00
CA VAL A 179 2.67 3.05 -8.42
C VAL A 179 2.93 3.57 -7.01
N LYS A 180 2.83 2.71 -6.01
CA LYS A 180 3.12 3.04 -4.61
C LYS A 180 4.46 2.47 -4.20
N ALA A 181 5.38 3.34 -3.76
CA ALA A 181 6.63 2.97 -3.13
C ALA A 181 6.42 2.79 -1.62
N SER A 182 6.82 1.66 -1.05
CA SER A 182 6.69 1.39 0.39
C SER A 182 7.94 0.72 0.95
N GLY A 183 8.34 1.17 2.15
CA GLY A 183 9.62 0.77 2.76
C GLY A 183 10.80 1.49 2.11
N GLY A 184 11.58 2.21 2.93
CA GLY A 184 12.79 2.88 2.47
C GLY A 184 12.73 4.40 2.31
N ALA A 185 11.56 5.04 2.27
CA ALA A 185 11.46 6.49 2.29
C ALA A 185 11.65 7.04 3.71
N ARG A 186 12.82 7.60 4.00
CA ARG A 186 13.19 8.13 5.33
C ARG A 186 13.53 9.62 5.31
N SER A 187 13.71 10.19 4.13
CA SER A 187 14.05 11.60 3.92
C SER A 187 13.26 12.17 2.74
N PHE A 188 13.32 13.49 2.59
CA PHE A 188 12.76 14.18 1.43
C PHE A 188 13.43 13.69 0.13
N GLU A 189 14.74 13.46 0.15
CA GLU A 189 15.53 13.00 -0.99
C GLU A 189 15.10 11.60 -1.43
N ASP A 190 14.85 10.68 -0.48
CA ASP A 190 14.33 9.34 -0.81
C ASP A 190 12.96 9.44 -1.48
N ALA A 191 12.06 10.25 -0.91
CA ALA A 191 10.72 10.45 -1.45
C ALA A 191 10.77 11.06 -2.85
N GLN A 192 11.63 12.06 -3.07
CA GLN A 192 11.82 12.68 -4.38
C GLN A 192 12.37 11.68 -5.40
N ALA A 193 13.37 10.87 -5.03
CA ALA A 193 13.94 9.86 -5.92
C ALA A 193 12.88 8.81 -6.34
N PHE A 194 11.99 8.41 -5.45
CA PHE A 194 10.90 7.50 -5.79
C PHE A 194 9.87 8.15 -6.71
N ILE A 195 9.55 9.42 -6.51
CA ILE A 195 8.65 10.17 -7.39
C ILE A 195 9.26 10.33 -8.78
N ASP A 196 10.53 10.69 -8.86
CA ASP A 196 11.25 10.83 -10.14
C ASP A 196 11.33 9.51 -10.91
N ALA A 197 11.38 8.38 -10.19
CA ALA A 197 11.31 7.03 -10.77
C ALA A 197 9.90 6.63 -11.23
N GLY A 198 8.87 7.41 -10.88
CA GLY A 198 7.50 7.19 -11.32
C GLY A 198 6.51 6.78 -10.24
N ALA A 199 6.87 6.85 -8.94
CA ALA A 199 5.91 6.65 -7.87
C ALA A 199 4.89 7.80 -7.83
N THR A 200 3.63 7.45 -7.60
CA THR A 200 2.52 8.39 -7.43
C THR A 200 1.94 8.36 -6.02
N ARG A 201 2.45 7.47 -5.17
CA ARG A 201 2.12 7.35 -3.75
C ARG A 201 3.33 6.80 -2.99
N ILE A 202 3.50 7.18 -1.74
CA ILE A 202 4.59 6.76 -0.86
C ILE A 202 4.02 6.31 0.47
N GLY A 203 4.23 5.04 0.82
CA GLY A 203 3.89 4.48 2.13
C GLY A 203 5.09 4.61 3.07
N THR A 204 4.95 5.35 4.14
CA THR A 204 6.01 5.57 5.13
C THR A 204 5.46 5.84 6.52
N SER A 205 6.18 5.41 7.55
CA SER A 205 5.95 5.82 8.95
C SER A 205 6.61 7.16 9.29
N SER A 206 7.45 7.67 8.39
CA SER A 206 8.28 8.87 8.59
C SER A 206 7.69 10.13 7.93
N GLY A 207 6.38 10.15 7.61
CA GLY A 207 5.75 11.23 6.87
C GLY A 207 6.01 12.61 7.46
N VAL A 208 5.90 12.75 8.78
CA VAL A 208 6.15 14.03 9.49
C VAL A 208 7.61 14.47 9.37
N ALA A 209 8.57 13.54 9.55
CA ALA A 209 10.00 13.86 9.40
C ALA A 209 10.34 14.31 7.97
N ILE A 210 9.81 13.59 6.97
CA ILE A 210 9.98 13.95 5.55
C ILE A 210 9.45 15.37 5.28
N MET A 211 8.27 15.72 5.81
CA MET A 211 7.69 17.06 5.62
C MET A 211 8.48 18.16 6.31
N LYS A 212 9.18 17.85 7.40
CA LYS A 212 10.06 18.80 8.12
C LYS A 212 11.47 18.89 7.51
N GLY A 213 11.79 18.08 6.50
CA GLY A 213 13.15 17.99 5.95
C GLY A 213 14.14 17.30 6.88
N GLU A 214 13.65 16.47 7.79
CA GLU A 214 14.44 15.67 8.72
C GLU A 214 14.69 14.27 8.16
N HIS A 215 15.79 13.63 8.59
CA HIS A 215 16.07 12.23 8.28
C HIS A 215 15.60 11.33 9.44
N ALA A 216 14.66 10.44 9.18
CA ALA A 216 14.16 9.53 10.20
C ALA A 216 15.13 8.37 10.47
N SER A 217 15.43 8.13 11.74
CA SER A 217 16.27 7.02 12.22
C SER A 217 15.40 5.84 12.64
N GLY A 218 14.79 5.11 11.74
CA GLY A 218 13.96 3.95 12.09
C GLY A 218 13.57 3.10 10.90
N ASN A 219 13.43 1.79 11.14
CA ASN A 219 12.77 0.88 10.21
C ASN A 219 11.27 0.85 10.53
N TYR A 220 10.47 0.48 9.52
CA TYR A 220 9.04 0.18 9.61
C TYR A 220 8.68 -0.54 10.89
#